data_1316cd430e5fadeef7527daaca93ea94
#
_entry.id   1316cd430e5fadeef7527daaca93ea94
#
_cell.length_a   1.000
_cell.length_b   1.000
_cell.length_c   1.000
_cell.angle_alpha   90.00
_cell.angle_beta   90.00
_cell.angle_gamma   90.00
#
_symmetry.space_group_name_H-M   'P 1'
#
loop_
_entity.id
_entity.type
_entity.pdbx_description
1 polymer ?
#
loop_
_entity_poly.entity_id
_entity_poly.type
_entity_poly.pdbx_seq_one_letter_code
_entity_poly.pdbx_strand_id
1 'polypeptide(L)'
;MRAAAEHLTPVVLELGGKSPVVIDSTADVELAAKRIAWGKTLNAGQTCIAPDYLLVHRAVKSRFIEAFVRAVHKLHGDDASKSKHYVRMVSDAAFRRVKAYIADGDVLFGGRTKAEERYIEPTLLDNVQPDSAVMRDEIFGPVLPMLTIDSIAEAEAFILEREKPLALYVFADEDIARGVFERTSSGGGCINDTIMHVANERMPFGGVGNSGMGRYHGRDSLYAFSHRRAVLTTPTWIDLPFRYMPYKLFRWVKKLL
;
A
#
# COMPACT_ATOMS: atom_id res chain seq x y z
N MET A 1 -17.93 3.85 -10.48
CA MET A 1 -19.13 3.43 -9.72
C MET A 1 -20.42 4.02 -10.27
N ARG A 2 -20.54 5.33 -10.49
CA ARG A 2 -21.82 5.94 -10.95
C ARG A 2 -22.37 5.28 -12.22
N ALA A 3 -21.57 5.17 -13.28
CA ALA A 3 -21.96 4.50 -14.52
C ALA A 3 -22.28 3.00 -14.33
N ALA A 4 -21.51 2.31 -13.47
CA ALA A 4 -21.76 0.90 -13.17
C ALA A 4 -23.08 0.69 -12.41
N ALA A 5 -23.45 1.62 -11.54
CA ALA A 5 -24.69 1.56 -10.77
C ALA A 5 -25.96 1.61 -11.67
N GLU A 6 -25.89 2.31 -12.80
CA GLU A 6 -27.00 2.38 -13.77
C GLU A 6 -27.40 1.02 -14.33
N HIS A 7 -26.46 0.08 -14.37
CA HIS A 7 -26.65 -1.27 -14.95
C HIS A 7 -26.38 -2.39 -13.96
N LEU A 8 -26.24 -2.10 -12.65
CA LEU A 8 -25.88 -3.06 -11.60
C LEU A 8 -24.61 -3.86 -11.93
N THR A 9 -23.66 -3.24 -12.65
CA THR A 9 -22.43 -3.89 -13.08
C THR A 9 -21.46 -3.97 -11.91
N PRO A 10 -20.95 -5.18 -11.54
CA PRO A 10 -19.87 -5.30 -10.57
C PRO A 10 -18.60 -4.57 -11.04
N VAL A 11 -17.87 -3.97 -10.10
CA VAL A 11 -16.63 -3.24 -10.40
C VAL A 11 -15.49 -3.71 -9.50
N VAL A 12 -14.29 -3.69 -10.05
CA VAL A 12 -13.04 -3.72 -9.29
C VAL A 12 -12.37 -2.36 -9.45
N LEU A 13 -12.07 -1.71 -8.34
CA LEU A 13 -11.47 -0.38 -8.30
C LEU A 13 -10.12 -0.45 -7.58
N GLU A 14 -9.09 0.00 -8.23
CA GLU A 14 -7.74 0.13 -7.69
C GLU A 14 -7.40 1.62 -7.75
N LEU A 15 -7.27 2.27 -6.58
CA LEU A 15 -7.32 3.73 -6.46
C LEU A 15 -6.07 4.34 -5.83
N GLY A 16 -5.11 3.54 -5.39
CA GLY A 16 -3.90 4.05 -4.76
C GLY A 16 -4.09 4.52 -3.31
N GLY A 17 -3.30 5.48 -2.87
CA GLY A 17 -3.33 6.05 -1.51
C GLY A 17 -1.95 6.24 -0.90
N LYS A 18 -1.90 6.64 0.38
CA LYS A 18 -0.63 6.90 1.08
C LYS A 18 -0.14 5.64 1.80
N SER A 19 0.77 4.90 1.18
CA SER A 19 1.32 3.65 1.70
C SER A 19 2.37 3.90 2.79
N PRO A 20 2.06 3.65 4.09
CA PRO A 20 3.00 3.83 5.18
C PRO A 20 4.09 2.77 5.19
N VAL A 21 5.26 3.17 5.68
CA VAL A 21 6.34 2.26 6.06
C VAL A 21 6.64 2.45 7.54
N VAL A 22 6.47 1.40 8.32
CA VAL A 22 6.84 1.38 9.74
C VAL A 22 8.21 0.75 9.87
N ILE A 23 9.12 1.41 10.60
CA ILE A 23 10.46 0.91 10.91
C ILE A 23 10.59 0.88 12.43
N ASP A 24 10.47 -0.31 13.00
CA ASP A 24 10.60 -0.53 14.44
C ASP A 24 12.06 -0.56 14.89
N SER A 25 12.25 -0.47 16.20
CA SER A 25 13.57 -0.59 16.85
C SER A 25 14.25 -1.94 16.61
N THR A 26 13.49 -3.00 16.34
CA THR A 26 13.98 -4.36 16.06
C THR A 26 14.35 -4.60 14.59
N ALA A 27 14.10 -3.61 13.71
CA ALA A 27 14.33 -3.74 12.28
C ALA A 27 15.82 -3.94 11.94
N ASP A 28 16.10 -4.77 10.92
CA ASP A 28 17.37 -4.70 10.20
C ASP A 28 17.40 -3.42 9.37
N VAL A 29 18.02 -2.39 9.95
CA VAL A 29 18.04 -1.03 9.41
C VAL A 29 18.70 -0.93 8.04
N GLU A 30 19.78 -1.67 7.81
CA GLU A 30 20.50 -1.65 6.53
C GLU A 30 19.64 -2.27 5.41
N LEU A 31 19.00 -3.39 5.72
CA LEU A 31 18.09 -4.05 4.79
C LEU A 31 16.84 -3.18 4.53
N ALA A 32 16.24 -2.62 5.58
CA ALA A 32 15.10 -1.72 5.48
C ALA A 32 15.42 -0.53 4.57
N ALA A 33 16.50 0.17 4.84
CA ALA A 33 16.94 1.33 4.05
C ALA A 33 17.14 0.97 2.56
N LYS A 34 17.78 -0.17 2.28
CA LYS A 34 18.00 -0.65 0.91
C LYS A 34 16.68 -0.93 0.18
N ARG A 35 15.75 -1.64 0.83
CA ARG A 35 14.45 -2.01 0.23
C ARG A 35 13.54 -0.81 0.06
N ILE A 36 13.55 0.10 1.02
CA ILE A 36 12.77 1.35 0.96
C ILE A 36 13.33 2.28 -0.11
N ALA A 37 14.66 2.46 -0.19
CA ALA A 37 15.28 3.28 -1.24
C ALA A 37 14.93 2.74 -2.63
N TRP A 38 15.02 1.43 -2.83
CA TRP A 38 14.60 0.79 -4.08
C TRP A 38 13.11 1.02 -4.35
N GLY A 39 12.23 0.72 -3.41
CA GLY A 39 10.79 0.85 -3.58
C GLY A 39 10.36 2.30 -3.84
N LYS A 40 11.02 3.28 -3.19
CA LYS A 40 10.73 4.71 -3.41
C LYS A 40 11.26 5.23 -4.73
N THR A 41 12.40 4.72 -5.20
CA THR A 41 13.02 5.22 -6.44
C THR A 41 12.61 4.44 -7.69
N LEU A 42 11.97 3.28 -7.53
CA LEU A 42 11.35 2.56 -8.65
C LEU A 42 10.33 3.47 -9.33
N ASN A 43 10.49 3.65 -10.64
CA ASN A 43 9.69 4.60 -11.45
C ASN A 43 9.64 6.03 -10.85
N ALA A 44 10.70 6.45 -10.15
CA ALA A 44 10.77 7.72 -9.39
C ALA A 44 9.58 7.89 -8.41
N GLY A 45 9.15 6.81 -7.77
CA GLY A 45 8.03 6.82 -6.82
C GLY A 45 6.64 7.00 -7.43
N GLN A 46 6.53 6.96 -8.75
CA GLN A 46 5.25 7.07 -9.47
C GLN A 46 4.59 5.70 -9.59
N THR A 47 4.28 5.11 -8.44
CA THR A 47 3.70 3.77 -8.29
C THR A 47 2.70 3.82 -7.14
N CYS A 48 1.49 3.28 -7.34
CA CYS A 48 0.39 3.29 -6.36
C CYS A 48 0.74 2.65 -5.00
N ILE A 49 1.71 1.74 -4.98
CA ILE A 49 2.22 1.07 -3.78
C ILE A 49 3.64 1.50 -3.42
N ALA A 50 4.17 2.59 -3.99
CA ALA A 50 5.46 3.12 -3.54
C ALA A 50 5.39 3.49 -2.06
N PRO A 51 6.47 3.29 -1.28
CA PRO A 51 6.60 3.90 0.04
C PRO A 51 6.24 5.38 -0.03
N ASP A 52 5.17 5.78 0.67
CA ASP A 52 4.69 7.17 0.58
C ASP A 52 5.21 8.02 1.73
N TYR A 53 5.16 7.50 2.97
CA TYR A 53 5.75 8.14 4.14
C TYR A 53 6.33 7.11 5.12
N LEU A 54 7.22 7.55 5.99
CA LEU A 54 7.90 6.72 6.98
C LEU A 54 7.44 7.06 8.40
N LEU A 55 7.22 6.02 9.20
CA LEU A 55 7.08 6.06 10.66
C LEU A 55 8.29 5.34 11.24
N VAL A 56 9.28 6.08 11.73
CA VAL A 56 10.57 5.53 12.13
C VAL A 56 10.75 5.64 13.63
N HIS A 57 11.01 4.50 14.29
CA HIS A 57 11.30 4.47 15.70
C HIS A 57 12.54 5.30 16.03
N ARG A 58 12.43 6.16 17.04
CA ARG A 58 13.49 7.12 17.47
C ARG A 58 14.86 6.47 17.61
N ALA A 59 14.91 5.26 18.18
CA ALA A 59 16.16 4.56 18.46
C ALA A 59 16.96 4.19 17.20
N VAL A 60 16.32 4.08 16.04
CA VAL A 60 16.98 3.66 14.78
C VAL A 60 17.03 4.77 13.74
N LYS A 61 16.41 5.93 14.01
CA LYS A 61 16.23 7.03 13.05
C LYS A 61 17.54 7.46 12.40
N SER A 62 18.56 7.81 13.20
CA SER A 62 19.84 8.31 12.66
C SER A 62 20.54 7.27 11.79
N ARG A 63 20.57 6.01 12.25
CA ARG A 63 21.14 4.90 11.47
C ARG A 63 20.39 4.68 10.15
N PHE A 64 19.07 4.78 10.20
CA PHE A 64 18.24 4.64 9.00
C PHE A 64 18.53 5.73 7.97
N ILE A 65 18.64 7.01 8.39
CA ILE A 65 18.95 8.12 7.50
C ILE A 65 20.28 7.87 6.76
N GLU A 66 21.34 7.53 7.51
CA GLU A 66 22.65 7.23 6.91
C GLU A 66 22.59 6.05 5.94
N ALA A 67 21.91 4.96 6.35
CA ALA A 67 21.76 3.77 5.52
C ALA A 67 20.95 4.04 4.25
N PHE A 68 19.91 4.87 4.35
CA PHE A 68 19.07 5.26 3.20
C PHE A 68 19.87 6.07 2.18
N VAL A 69 20.66 7.04 2.62
CA VAL A 69 21.54 7.84 1.76
C VAL A 69 22.55 6.93 1.03
N ARG A 70 23.22 6.03 1.77
CA ARG A 70 24.13 5.05 1.16
C ARG A 70 23.43 4.17 0.12
N ALA A 71 22.20 3.75 0.43
CA ALA A 71 21.43 2.91 -0.47
C ALA A 71 21.04 3.64 -1.77
N VAL A 72 20.62 4.91 -1.68
CA VAL A 72 20.30 5.72 -2.88
C VAL A 72 21.55 5.93 -3.74
N HIS A 73 22.68 6.28 -3.14
CA HIS A 73 23.95 6.40 -3.87
C HIS A 73 24.36 5.08 -4.55
N LYS A 74 24.17 3.95 -3.89
CA LYS A 74 24.46 2.64 -4.48
C LYS A 74 23.58 2.31 -5.67
N LEU A 75 22.31 2.74 -5.65
CA LEU A 75 21.33 2.49 -6.73
C LEU A 75 21.53 3.41 -7.93
N HIS A 76 21.85 4.69 -7.70
CA HIS A 76 21.78 5.74 -8.70
C HIS A 76 23.10 6.51 -8.90
N GLY A 77 24.14 6.23 -8.11
CA GLY A 77 25.38 7.01 -8.06
C GLY A 77 25.23 8.29 -7.25
N ASP A 78 26.31 9.07 -7.17
CA ASP A 78 26.34 10.33 -6.39
C ASP A 78 25.47 11.44 -7.01
N ASP A 79 25.13 11.30 -8.27
CA ASP A 79 24.23 12.20 -9.01
C ASP A 79 23.16 11.38 -9.75
N ALA A 80 22.02 11.23 -9.12
CA ALA A 80 20.89 10.48 -9.67
C ALA A 80 20.39 11.07 -10.99
N SER A 81 20.66 12.35 -11.29
CA SER A 81 20.27 12.97 -12.57
C SER A 81 20.97 12.34 -13.77
N LYS A 82 22.14 11.73 -13.55
CA LYS A 82 22.96 11.05 -14.56
C LYS A 82 22.71 9.55 -14.62
N SER A 83 21.94 9.00 -13.68
CA SER A 83 21.63 7.58 -13.67
C SER A 83 20.73 7.19 -14.85
N LYS A 84 21.13 6.17 -15.59
CA LYS A 84 20.33 5.58 -16.69
C LYS A 84 19.10 4.81 -16.18
N HIS A 85 19.05 4.53 -14.88
CA HIS A 85 18.01 3.75 -14.23
C HIS A 85 17.02 4.62 -13.44
N TYR A 86 17.23 5.95 -13.40
CA TYR A 86 16.37 6.87 -12.69
C TYR A 86 15.53 7.71 -13.67
N VAL A 87 14.23 7.48 -13.67
CA VAL A 87 13.31 8.13 -14.60
C VAL A 87 12.93 9.56 -14.17
N ARG A 88 12.17 10.24 -14.98
CA ARG A 88 11.68 11.61 -14.76
C ARG A 88 10.20 11.61 -14.41
N MET A 89 9.71 12.72 -13.86
CA MET A 89 8.28 12.90 -13.63
C MET A 89 7.52 12.88 -14.96
N VAL A 90 6.36 12.22 -14.96
CA VAL A 90 5.59 11.94 -16.19
C VAL A 90 5.09 13.22 -16.89
N SER A 91 4.85 14.29 -16.14
CA SER A 91 4.35 15.56 -16.67
C SER A 91 4.84 16.77 -15.87
N ASP A 92 4.76 17.96 -16.47
CA ASP A 92 5.10 19.22 -15.79
C ASP A 92 4.16 19.52 -14.61
N ALA A 93 2.89 19.10 -14.70
CA ALA A 93 1.95 19.23 -13.60
C ALA A 93 2.36 18.35 -12.40
N ALA A 94 2.71 17.09 -12.65
CA ALA A 94 3.23 16.17 -11.64
C ALA A 94 4.55 16.70 -11.03
N PHE A 95 5.47 17.18 -11.87
CA PHE A 95 6.70 17.78 -11.41
C PHE A 95 6.45 18.96 -10.47
N ARG A 96 5.63 19.94 -10.87
CA ARG A 96 5.33 21.12 -10.03
C ARG A 96 4.68 20.74 -8.71
N ARG A 97 3.73 19.80 -8.72
CA ARG A 97 3.05 19.33 -7.51
C ARG A 97 4.04 18.66 -6.54
N VAL A 98 4.83 17.70 -7.01
CA VAL A 98 5.76 16.97 -6.15
C VAL A 98 6.93 17.84 -5.69
N LYS A 99 7.42 18.75 -6.53
CA LYS A 99 8.41 19.74 -6.14
C LYS A 99 7.93 20.62 -4.98
N ALA A 100 6.65 21.01 -4.98
CA ALA A 100 6.11 21.85 -3.92
C ALA A 100 6.16 21.18 -2.55
N TYR A 101 6.02 19.85 -2.49
CA TYR A 101 6.10 19.08 -1.24
C TYR A 101 7.46 19.12 -0.54
N ILE A 102 8.54 19.46 -1.27
CA ILE A 102 9.88 19.58 -0.67
C ILE A 102 9.94 20.68 0.39
N ALA A 103 9.07 21.67 0.28
CA ALA A 103 8.99 22.78 1.24
C ALA A 103 8.23 22.45 2.54
N ASP A 104 7.62 21.26 2.62
CA ASP A 104 6.79 20.84 3.76
C ASP A 104 7.61 20.27 4.94
N GLY A 105 8.93 20.15 4.80
CA GLY A 105 9.81 19.64 5.85
C GLY A 105 11.27 20.02 5.65
N ASP A 106 12.11 19.57 6.56
CA ASP A 106 13.55 19.76 6.49
C ASP A 106 14.19 18.72 5.56
N VAL A 107 14.90 19.16 4.54
CA VAL A 107 15.58 18.27 3.59
C VAL A 107 16.81 17.67 4.25
N LEU A 108 16.76 16.38 4.56
CA LEU A 108 17.91 15.61 5.06
C LEU A 108 18.81 15.09 3.94
N PHE A 109 18.21 14.78 2.79
CA PHE A 109 18.93 14.29 1.61
C PHE A 109 18.17 14.67 0.34
N GLY A 110 18.91 14.95 -0.74
CA GLY A 110 18.34 15.26 -2.04
C GLY A 110 17.84 16.69 -2.16
N GLY A 111 16.64 16.87 -2.68
CA GLY A 111 15.97 18.17 -2.83
C GLY A 111 16.30 18.92 -4.11
N ARG A 112 17.30 18.50 -4.90
CA ARG A 112 17.64 19.15 -6.18
C ARG A 112 16.58 18.87 -7.24
N THR A 113 16.26 19.88 -8.03
CA THR A 113 15.29 19.75 -9.13
C THR A 113 15.79 20.44 -10.39
N LYS A 114 15.39 19.90 -11.56
CA LYS A 114 15.63 20.52 -12.87
C LYS A 114 14.32 20.51 -13.65
N ALA A 115 13.73 21.68 -13.83
CA ALA A 115 12.40 21.82 -14.43
C ALA A 115 12.38 21.38 -15.91
N GLU A 116 13.39 21.75 -16.66
CA GLU A 116 13.57 21.43 -18.08
C GLU A 116 13.64 19.92 -18.35
N GLU A 117 14.11 19.16 -17.36
CA GLU A 117 14.19 17.70 -17.41
C GLU A 117 13.04 17.02 -16.68
N ARG A 118 12.18 17.75 -15.96
CA ARG A 118 11.22 17.20 -15.00
C ARG A 118 11.88 16.29 -13.96
N TYR A 119 13.12 16.63 -13.58
CA TYR A 119 13.90 15.87 -12.62
C TYR A 119 13.63 16.36 -11.20
N ILE A 120 13.37 15.41 -10.32
CA ILE A 120 13.37 15.59 -8.86
C ILE A 120 14.29 14.52 -8.28
N GLU A 121 15.27 14.94 -7.51
CA GLU A 121 16.17 14.03 -6.81
C GLU A 121 15.40 13.19 -5.79
N PRO A 122 15.78 11.89 -5.56
CA PRO A 122 15.27 11.16 -4.40
C PRO A 122 15.48 12.00 -3.14
N THR A 123 14.40 12.34 -2.46
CA THR A 123 14.43 13.34 -1.38
C THR A 123 13.85 12.75 -0.11
N LEU A 124 14.60 12.85 1.00
CA LEU A 124 14.16 12.47 2.34
C LEU A 124 13.89 13.74 3.14
N LEU A 125 12.69 13.87 3.70
CA LEU A 125 12.27 14.99 4.53
C LEU A 125 12.12 14.57 5.99
N ASP A 126 12.49 15.44 6.91
CA ASP A 126 12.22 15.32 8.35
C ASP A 126 11.37 16.51 8.83
N ASN A 127 10.96 16.47 10.10
CA ASN A 127 10.19 17.52 10.77
C ASN A 127 8.91 17.92 10.00
N VAL A 128 8.34 16.97 9.29
CA VAL A 128 7.11 17.16 8.51
C VAL A 128 5.91 17.21 9.46
N GLN A 129 5.03 18.19 9.25
CA GLN A 129 3.79 18.26 10.03
C GLN A 129 2.78 17.23 9.52
N PRO A 130 2.07 16.50 10.41
CA PRO A 130 1.11 15.46 10.02
C PRO A 130 -0.04 15.90 9.14
N ASP A 131 -0.33 17.21 9.10
CA ASP A 131 -1.39 17.84 8.31
C ASP A 131 -0.88 18.65 7.11
N SER A 132 0.43 18.62 6.83
CA SER A 132 1.03 19.28 5.65
C SER A 132 0.54 18.66 4.33
N ALA A 133 0.75 19.34 3.22
CA ALA A 133 0.30 18.90 1.90
C ALA A 133 0.94 17.55 1.51
N VAL A 134 2.22 17.36 1.80
CA VAL A 134 2.94 16.09 1.54
C VAL A 134 2.36 14.91 2.32
N MET A 135 1.69 15.18 3.45
CA MET A 135 1.05 14.15 4.29
C MET A 135 -0.44 13.95 4.01
N ARG A 136 -1.11 14.86 3.30
CA ARG A 136 -2.52 14.72 2.92
C ARG A 136 -2.72 13.96 1.63
N ASP A 137 -1.96 14.32 0.59
CA ASP A 137 -2.13 13.76 -0.75
C ASP A 137 -1.15 12.61 -1.00
N GLU A 138 -1.54 11.65 -1.84
CA GLU A 138 -0.61 10.66 -2.39
C GLU A 138 0.50 11.39 -3.16
N ILE A 139 1.76 11.13 -2.77
CA ILE A 139 2.90 11.88 -3.32
C ILE A 139 3.10 11.53 -4.80
N PHE A 140 3.08 10.24 -5.14
CA PHE A 140 3.31 9.72 -6.49
C PHE A 140 4.55 10.36 -7.13
N GLY A 141 5.65 10.29 -6.40
CA GLY A 141 6.91 10.94 -6.73
C GLY A 141 8.03 10.60 -5.73
N PRO A 142 9.27 11.08 -5.96
CA PRO A 142 10.46 10.63 -5.24
C PRO A 142 10.72 11.39 -3.92
N VAL A 143 9.71 12.02 -3.35
CA VAL A 143 9.81 12.69 -2.04
C VAL A 143 9.28 11.75 -0.96
N LEU A 144 10.02 11.58 0.13
CA LEU A 144 9.74 10.64 1.20
C LEU A 144 9.78 11.38 2.55
N PRO A 145 8.64 11.79 3.08
CA PRO A 145 8.55 12.38 4.41
C PRO A 145 8.70 11.33 5.50
N MET A 146 9.35 11.70 6.59
CA MET A 146 9.61 10.86 7.74
C MET A 146 9.06 11.50 9.01
N LEU A 147 8.31 10.71 9.78
CA LEU A 147 7.85 11.05 11.12
C LEU A 147 8.54 10.12 12.13
N THR A 148 8.87 10.67 13.29
CA THR A 148 9.46 9.91 14.38
C THR A 148 8.37 9.36 15.27
N ILE A 149 8.48 8.09 15.64
CA ILE A 149 7.61 7.41 16.61
C ILE A 149 8.42 6.88 17.78
N ASP A 150 7.77 6.70 18.92
CA ASP A 150 8.36 6.13 20.12
C ASP A 150 7.91 4.69 20.39
N SER A 151 6.89 4.22 19.66
CA SER A 151 6.38 2.85 19.78
C SER A 151 5.59 2.39 18.55
N ILE A 152 5.42 1.07 18.42
CA ILE A 152 4.51 0.47 17.43
C ILE A 152 3.05 0.92 17.65
N ALA A 153 2.61 1.06 18.88
CA ALA A 153 1.25 1.52 19.18
C ALA A 153 0.98 2.93 18.65
N GLU A 154 1.97 3.82 18.69
CA GLU A 154 1.89 5.16 18.08
C GLU A 154 1.78 5.08 16.56
N ALA A 155 2.58 4.20 15.92
CA ALA A 155 2.47 3.97 14.48
C ALA A 155 1.09 3.44 14.07
N GLU A 156 0.55 2.48 14.83
CA GLU A 156 -0.78 1.92 14.59
C GLU A 156 -1.87 2.98 14.74
N ALA A 157 -1.82 3.78 15.81
CA ALA A 157 -2.76 4.86 16.02
C ALA A 157 -2.72 5.87 14.86
N PHE A 158 -1.51 6.26 14.44
CA PHE A 158 -1.32 7.17 13.32
C PHE A 158 -1.91 6.63 12.00
N ILE A 159 -1.77 5.32 11.74
CA ILE A 159 -2.31 4.67 10.55
C ILE A 159 -3.84 4.58 10.63
N LEU A 160 -4.39 4.22 11.81
CA LEU A 160 -5.83 4.03 12.00
C LEU A 160 -6.64 5.33 11.90
N GLU A 161 -6.05 6.47 12.21
CA GLU A 161 -6.66 7.80 12.06
C GLU A 161 -6.76 8.26 10.60
N ARG A 162 -6.17 7.52 9.66
CA ARG A 162 -6.08 7.87 8.24
C ARG A 162 -6.86 6.92 7.36
N GLU A 163 -7.01 7.32 6.10
CA GLU A 163 -7.60 6.48 5.07
C GLU A 163 -6.81 5.18 4.90
N LYS A 164 -7.52 4.09 4.71
CA LYS A 164 -6.93 2.76 4.55
C LYS A 164 -6.04 2.72 3.31
N PRO A 165 -4.73 2.46 3.45
CA PRO A 165 -3.81 2.50 2.34
C PRO A 165 -3.96 1.29 1.42
N LEU A 166 -3.50 1.44 0.18
CA LEU A 166 -3.39 0.31 -0.75
C LEU A 166 -2.32 -0.68 -0.30
N ALA A 167 -1.18 -0.20 0.21
CA ALA A 167 -0.14 -1.04 0.79
C ALA A 167 0.33 -0.53 2.16
N LEU A 168 0.75 -1.49 3.01
CA LEU A 168 1.41 -1.24 4.30
C LEU A 168 2.71 -2.04 4.32
N TYR A 169 3.79 -1.42 4.79
CA TYR A 169 5.10 -2.04 4.92
C TYR A 169 5.58 -1.95 6.36
N VAL A 170 6.01 -3.07 6.93
CA VAL A 170 6.48 -3.12 8.32
C VAL A 170 7.85 -3.79 8.37
N PHE A 171 8.85 -3.07 8.84
CA PHE A 171 10.19 -3.56 9.11
C PHE A 171 10.35 -3.71 10.62
N ALA A 172 10.35 -4.94 11.08
CA ALA A 172 10.42 -5.33 12.49
C ALA A 172 10.70 -6.83 12.61
N ASP A 173 10.82 -7.33 13.84
CA ASP A 173 10.67 -8.75 14.14
C ASP A 173 9.30 -9.26 13.64
N GLU A 174 9.25 -10.50 13.18
CA GLU A 174 8.09 -11.03 12.45
C GLU A 174 6.80 -10.97 13.27
N ASP A 175 6.86 -11.30 14.56
CA ASP A 175 5.68 -11.29 15.44
C ASP A 175 5.13 -9.87 15.64
N ILE A 176 6.01 -8.88 15.79
CA ILE A 176 5.64 -7.47 15.88
C ILE A 176 4.96 -7.03 14.58
N ALA A 177 5.58 -7.34 13.45
CA ALA A 177 5.06 -6.95 12.15
C ALA A 177 3.70 -7.61 11.85
N ARG A 178 3.52 -8.89 12.17
CA ARG A 178 2.22 -9.57 12.06
C ARG A 178 1.16 -8.91 12.91
N GLY A 179 1.48 -8.56 14.16
CA GLY A 179 0.57 -7.85 15.05
C GLY A 179 0.10 -6.51 14.48
N VAL A 180 0.97 -5.75 13.79
CA VAL A 180 0.57 -4.50 13.11
C VAL A 180 -0.45 -4.79 12.00
N PHE A 181 -0.23 -5.82 11.17
CA PHE A 181 -1.19 -6.20 10.13
C PHE A 181 -2.53 -6.68 10.68
N GLU A 182 -2.54 -7.36 11.84
CA GLU A 182 -3.77 -7.82 12.50
C GLU A 182 -4.59 -6.66 13.08
N ARG A 183 -3.94 -5.61 13.56
CA ARG A 183 -4.61 -4.45 14.21
C ARG A 183 -4.91 -3.30 13.26
N THR A 184 -4.36 -3.30 12.05
CA THR A 184 -4.59 -2.27 11.03
C THR A 184 -5.32 -2.83 9.82
N SER A 185 -5.63 -1.98 8.84
CA SER A 185 -6.28 -2.40 7.60
C SER A 185 -5.60 -1.75 6.40
N SER A 186 -5.25 -2.57 5.40
CA SER A 186 -4.67 -2.14 4.13
C SER A 186 -5.14 -3.05 3.00
N GLY A 187 -4.95 -2.66 1.76
CA GLY A 187 -5.20 -3.53 0.60
C GLY A 187 -4.31 -4.77 0.60
N GLY A 188 -3.04 -4.56 0.87
CA GLY A 188 -2.02 -5.60 1.01
C GLY A 188 -0.75 -5.02 1.64
N GLY A 189 0.38 -5.73 1.54
CA GLY A 189 1.66 -5.20 2.04
C GLY A 189 2.75 -6.25 2.18
N CYS A 190 3.86 -5.86 2.79
CA CYS A 190 5.00 -6.74 3.04
C CYS A 190 5.52 -6.58 4.47
N ILE A 191 5.97 -7.68 5.04
CA ILE A 191 6.83 -7.70 6.22
C ILE A 191 8.28 -7.72 5.74
N ASN A 192 9.08 -6.80 6.25
CA ASN A 192 10.49 -6.64 5.93
C ASN A 192 10.79 -6.49 4.42
N ASP A 193 9.82 -6.01 3.62
CA ASP A 193 10.01 -5.71 2.20
C ASP A 193 9.11 -4.55 1.75
N THR A 194 9.24 -4.14 0.48
CA THR A 194 8.36 -3.17 -0.18
C THR A 194 7.96 -3.69 -1.56
N ILE A 195 6.77 -3.34 -2.03
CA ILE A 195 6.29 -3.60 -3.41
C ILE A 195 6.14 -5.08 -3.78
N MET A 196 7.00 -5.97 -3.32
CA MET A 196 7.13 -7.36 -3.81
C MET A 196 5.85 -8.21 -3.71
N HIS A 197 4.87 -7.83 -2.89
CA HIS A 197 3.58 -8.51 -2.84
C HIS A 197 2.82 -8.46 -4.18
N VAL A 198 3.00 -7.39 -4.99
CA VAL A 198 2.39 -7.28 -6.32
C VAL A 198 3.05 -8.20 -7.36
N ALA A 199 4.34 -8.53 -7.16
CA ALA A 199 5.07 -9.39 -8.09
C ALA A 199 4.64 -10.87 -8.01
N ASN A 200 3.94 -11.27 -6.95
CA ASN A 200 3.42 -12.62 -6.82
C ASN A 200 2.03 -12.71 -7.43
N GLU A 201 1.94 -13.20 -8.66
CA GLU A 201 0.70 -13.34 -9.41
C GLU A 201 -0.37 -14.25 -8.76
N ARG A 202 0.01 -15.04 -7.73
CA ARG A 202 -0.91 -15.91 -6.99
C ARG A 202 -1.52 -15.22 -5.77
N MET A 203 -1.00 -14.07 -5.38
CA MET A 203 -1.55 -13.27 -4.28
C MET A 203 -2.61 -12.30 -4.83
N PRO A 204 -3.76 -12.17 -4.14
CA PRO A 204 -4.75 -11.17 -4.53
C PRO A 204 -4.18 -9.76 -4.36
N PHE A 205 -4.44 -8.87 -5.32
CA PHE A 205 -4.10 -7.47 -5.27
C PHE A 205 -5.34 -6.60 -5.37
N GLY A 206 -5.45 -5.60 -4.52
CA GLY A 206 -6.58 -4.66 -4.51
C GLY A 206 -6.61 -3.84 -3.23
N GLY A 207 -7.40 -2.78 -3.26
CA GLY A 207 -7.57 -1.84 -2.15
C GLY A 207 -8.72 -2.19 -1.20
N VAL A 208 -8.85 -1.37 -0.17
CA VAL A 208 -9.94 -1.41 0.81
C VAL A 208 -10.33 0.01 1.21
N GLY A 209 -11.64 0.31 1.30
CA GLY A 209 -12.10 1.67 1.57
C GLY A 209 -11.73 2.61 0.43
N ASN A 210 -11.08 3.74 0.73
CA ASN A 210 -10.70 4.74 -0.28
C ASN A 210 -9.55 4.28 -1.19
N SER A 211 -8.78 3.24 -0.81
CA SER A 211 -7.75 2.67 -1.69
C SER A 211 -8.29 1.70 -2.73
N GLY A 212 -9.56 1.29 -2.65
CA GLY A 212 -10.16 0.47 -3.69
C GLY A 212 -11.28 -0.45 -3.22
N MET A 213 -11.77 -1.25 -4.17
CA MET A 213 -12.84 -2.24 -3.98
C MET A 213 -12.58 -3.45 -4.86
N GLY A 214 -12.77 -4.63 -4.30
CA GLY A 214 -12.49 -5.88 -5.01
C GLY A 214 -11.02 -6.22 -5.07
N ARG A 215 -10.72 -7.33 -5.72
CA ARG A 215 -9.35 -7.86 -5.85
C ARG A 215 -9.19 -8.55 -7.19
N TYR A 216 -7.97 -8.58 -7.69
CA TYR A 216 -7.59 -9.30 -8.90
C TYR A 216 -6.20 -9.94 -8.70
N HIS A 217 -5.59 -10.46 -9.72
CA HIS A 217 -4.46 -11.39 -9.80
C HIS A 217 -4.89 -12.86 -9.64
N GLY A 218 -4.28 -13.71 -10.45
CA GLY A 218 -4.45 -15.15 -10.42
C GLY A 218 -5.91 -15.59 -10.41
N ARG A 219 -6.26 -16.40 -9.42
CA ARG A 219 -7.62 -16.92 -9.23
C ARG A 219 -8.65 -15.84 -8.92
N ASP A 220 -8.26 -14.76 -8.25
CA ASP A 220 -9.16 -13.66 -7.93
C ASP A 220 -9.61 -12.90 -9.18
N SER A 221 -8.74 -12.77 -10.20
CA SER A 221 -9.14 -12.24 -11.52
C SER A 221 -10.25 -13.07 -12.16
N LEU A 222 -10.11 -14.41 -12.09
CA LEU A 222 -11.17 -15.29 -12.60
C LEU A 222 -12.50 -15.05 -11.87
N TYR A 223 -12.48 -14.93 -10.55
CA TYR A 223 -13.68 -14.68 -9.76
C TYR A 223 -14.26 -13.29 -9.99
N ALA A 224 -13.43 -12.27 -10.11
CA ALA A 224 -13.85 -10.88 -10.32
C ALA A 224 -14.58 -10.68 -11.67
N PHE A 225 -14.16 -11.42 -12.71
CA PHE A 225 -14.68 -11.30 -14.07
C PHE A 225 -15.56 -12.46 -14.50
N SER A 226 -16.04 -13.30 -13.55
CA SER A 226 -16.90 -14.44 -13.81
C SER A 226 -18.15 -14.43 -12.93
N HIS A 227 -19.25 -14.97 -13.44
CA HIS A 227 -20.45 -15.23 -12.66
C HIS A 227 -20.47 -16.67 -12.18
N ARG A 228 -20.54 -16.89 -10.86
CA ARG A 228 -20.70 -18.22 -10.27
C ARG A 228 -22.19 -18.53 -10.11
N ARG A 229 -22.67 -19.54 -10.86
CA ARG A 229 -24.05 -20.00 -10.83
C ARG A 229 -24.15 -21.33 -10.10
N ALA A 230 -24.96 -21.37 -9.04
CA ALA A 230 -25.27 -22.60 -8.37
C ALA A 230 -26.37 -23.36 -9.16
N VAL A 231 -26.13 -24.64 -9.41
CA VAL A 231 -27.12 -25.54 -10.04
C VAL A 231 -27.19 -26.80 -9.17
N LEU A 232 -28.39 -27.09 -8.65
CA LEU A 232 -28.67 -28.30 -7.88
C LEU A 232 -29.33 -29.32 -8.78
N THR A 233 -28.78 -30.53 -8.86
CA THR A 233 -29.41 -31.70 -9.48
C THR A 233 -29.96 -32.57 -8.38
N THR A 234 -31.26 -32.79 -8.40
CA THR A 234 -31.95 -33.70 -7.47
C THR A 234 -32.37 -34.99 -8.21
N PRO A 235 -32.09 -36.18 -7.69
CA PRO A 235 -32.57 -37.42 -8.28
C PRO A 235 -34.10 -37.47 -8.36
N THR A 236 -34.62 -37.96 -9.47
CA THR A 236 -36.08 -38.05 -9.71
C THR A 236 -36.74 -39.26 -9.06
N TRP A 237 -35.92 -40.25 -8.59
CA TRP A 237 -36.38 -41.47 -7.96
C TRP A 237 -36.66 -41.33 -6.46
N ILE A 238 -36.30 -40.19 -5.85
CA ILE A 238 -36.60 -39.89 -4.44
C ILE A 238 -37.23 -38.52 -4.33
N ASP A 239 -38.35 -38.43 -3.65
CA ASP A 239 -39.02 -37.18 -3.32
C ASP A 239 -39.51 -37.23 -1.88
N LEU A 240 -39.12 -36.24 -1.10
CA LEU A 240 -39.35 -36.21 0.34
C LEU A 240 -40.66 -35.54 0.66
N PRO A 241 -41.67 -36.25 1.18
CA PRO A 241 -43.03 -35.73 1.33
C PRO A 241 -43.12 -34.53 2.31
N PHE A 242 -42.20 -34.36 3.20
CA PHE A 242 -42.15 -33.18 4.11
C PHE A 242 -41.80 -31.86 3.39
N ARG A 243 -41.39 -31.95 2.14
CA ARG A 243 -41.11 -30.82 1.26
C ARG A 243 -42.40 -30.08 0.87
N TYR A 244 -43.52 -30.74 0.87
CA TYR A 244 -44.79 -30.25 0.36
C TYR A 244 -45.82 -29.94 1.47
N MET A 245 -46.73 -29.06 1.17
CA MET A 245 -47.87 -28.77 2.05
C MET A 245 -48.86 -29.92 2.06
N PRO A 246 -49.58 -30.18 3.20
CA PRO A 246 -49.44 -29.48 4.49
C PRO A 246 -48.19 -29.94 5.24
N TYR A 247 -47.43 -29.02 5.83
CA TYR A 247 -46.15 -29.25 6.51
C TYR A 247 -46.29 -29.97 7.86
N LYS A 248 -46.80 -31.20 7.87
CA LYS A 248 -47.04 -31.98 9.09
C LYS A 248 -45.77 -32.25 9.92
N LEU A 249 -44.59 -32.24 9.29
CA LEU A 249 -43.33 -32.56 9.90
C LEU A 249 -42.36 -31.33 10.07
N PHE A 250 -42.89 -30.12 9.89
CA PHE A 250 -42.08 -28.90 9.91
C PHE A 250 -41.24 -28.74 11.20
N ARG A 251 -41.77 -29.20 12.35
CA ARG A 251 -41.03 -29.19 13.62
C ARG A 251 -39.76 -30.04 13.59
N TRP A 252 -39.71 -31.10 12.79
CA TRP A 252 -38.57 -31.97 12.64
C TRP A 252 -37.57 -31.41 11.64
N VAL A 253 -38.02 -30.82 10.56
CA VAL A 253 -37.17 -30.16 9.57
C VAL A 253 -36.42 -28.97 10.15
N LYS A 254 -37.10 -28.18 11.04
CA LYS A 254 -36.47 -27.06 11.75
C LYS A 254 -35.34 -27.45 12.70
N LYS A 255 -35.24 -28.72 13.10
CA LYS A 255 -34.15 -29.23 13.94
C LYS A 255 -32.95 -29.70 13.12
N LEU A 256 -33.10 -29.87 11.79
CA LEU A 256 -32.07 -30.34 10.86
C LEU A 256 -31.39 -29.21 10.07
N LEU A 257 -31.98 -28.02 10.10
CA LEU A 257 -31.42 -26.75 9.57
C LEU A 257 -30.76 -25.93 10.70
#